data_58d1608ad6f86b2c47a7605b42c213ed
#
_entry.id   58d1608ad6f86b2c47a7605b42c213ed
#
_cell.length_a   1.000
_cell.length_b   1.000
_cell.length_c   1.000
_cell.angle_alpha   90.00
_cell.angle_beta   90.00
_cell.angle_gamma   90.00
#
_symmetry.space_group_name_H-M   'P 1'
#
loop_
_entity.id
_entity.type
_entity.pdbx_description
1 polymer ?
#
loop_
_entity_poly.entity_id
_entity_poly.type
_entity_poly.pdbx_seq_one_letter_code
_entity_poly.pdbx_strand_id
1 'polypeptide(L)'
;MKPIIAITAGDTNGVGYEVIIKALLNGYVFEIMRPVVYGNAAVAKQHIQTLSEDYRNITWNLIDSPEQAKDGRLNLITCYTDNMPVQLGVSTADANKAAKASLDRACRDLKEGKVQALVTAPINKEALKDVQKDNVQCTNGHTEYLERMFGGDSLMMLCSGNLRVALACNHVALADIPTQITEERIVNKLTLLNKSLLRDFGLEKPRIAVLALNPHAGDQGLLGKEEQDIIIPAIAKAKEQGIWAFGPYAADGFFGSERYTQFDAVLAMYHDQGLIPFKTLDMTGVNFTAGLDIIRTSPDHGTGYDIAGKNEADERSMRNAIFMAVDVLRQRTEYDELRANPLPFIERSDGEGKPRREFIDFKTTISRQPSAVSYQPSDAES
;
A
#
# COMPACT_ATOMS: atom_id res chain seq x y z
N MET A 1 11.65 -3.96 -20.91
CA MET A 1 10.86 -2.72 -21.23
C MET A 1 10.40 -2.12 -19.93
N LYS A 2 10.39 -0.78 -19.77
CA LYS A 2 9.89 -0.17 -18.53
C LYS A 2 8.39 -0.41 -18.37
N PRO A 3 7.90 -0.75 -17.16
CA PRO A 3 6.49 -0.97 -16.93
C PRO A 3 5.67 0.31 -17.15
N ILE A 4 4.41 0.15 -17.51
CA ILE A 4 3.44 1.24 -17.64
C ILE A 4 2.63 1.29 -16.35
N ILE A 5 2.68 2.41 -15.66
CA ILE A 5 1.95 2.62 -14.39
C ILE A 5 0.80 3.60 -14.64
N ALA A 6 -0.41 3.14 -14.36
CA ALA A 6 -1.60 3.98 -14.43
C ALA A 6 -1.68 4.89 -13.19
N ILE A 7 -1.95 6.17 -13.41
CA ILE A 7 -2.14 7.16 -12.33
C ILE A 7 -3.46 7.86 -12.57
N THR A 8 -4.45 7.68 -11.69
CA THR A 8 -5.73 8.38 -11.81
C THR A 8 -5.64 9.78 -11.27
N ALA A 9 -6.26 10.75 -11.95
CA ALA A 9 -6.19 12.16 -11.58
C ALA A 9 -6.90 12.51 -10.26
N GLY A 10 -7.83 11.64 -9.81
CA GLY A 10 -8.61 11.90 -8.60
C GLY A 10 -9.65 13.01 -8.80
N ASP A 11 -9.99 13.67 -7.69
CA ASP A 11 -10.94 14.79 -7.70
C ASP A 11 -10.34 16.01 -8.40
N THR A 12 -11.01 16.52 -9.44
CA THR A 12 -10.53 17.65 -10.26
C THR A 12 -10.49 18.98 -9.52
N ASN A 13 -11.17 19.09 -8.38
CA ASN A 13 -11.24 20.28 -7.56
C ASN A 13 -10.31 20.22 -6.33
N GLY A 14 -9.64 19.08 -6.10
CA GLY A 14 -8.69 18.85 -5.03
C GLY A 14 -7.24 19.01 -5.48
N VAL A 15 -6.31 18.52 -4.64
CA VAL A 15 -4.85 18.59 -4.88
C VAL A 15 -4.32 17.49 -5.82
N GLY A 16 -5.18 16.60 -6.34
CA GLY A 16 -4.76 15.42 -7.11
C GLY A 16 -3.80 15.73 -8.25
N TYR A 17 -4.15 16.65 -9.15
CA TYR A 17 -3.27 17.06 -10.25
C TYR A 17 -1.99 17.73 -9.77
N GLU A 18 -2.05 18.56 -8.73
CA GLU A 18 -0.89 19.24 -8.16
C GLU A 18 0.16 18.22 -7.69
N VAL A 19 -0.24 17.26 -6.84
CA VAL A 19 0.70 16.27 -6.30
C VAL A 19 1.20 15.30 -7.37
N ILE A 20 0.38 14.95 -8.39
CA ILE A 20 0.83 14.14 -9.55
C ILE A 20 1.89 14.86 -10.34
N ILE A 21 1.66 16.13 -10.71
CA ILE A 21 2.58 16.91 -11.50
C ILE A 21 3.91 17.06 -10.78
N LYS A 22 3.89 17.48 -9.52
CA LYS A 22 5.08 17.64 -8.68
C LYS A 22 5.85 16.31 -8.53
N ALA A 23 5.15 15.20 -8.28
CA ALA A 23 5.77 13.88 -8.12
C ALA A 23 6.43 13.38 -9.41
N LEU A 24 5.79 13.59 -10.58
CA LEU A 24 6.29 13.10 -11.86
C LEU A 24 7.45 13.93 -12.42
N LEU A 25 7.59 15.17 -12.03
CA LEU A 25 8.72 16.01 -12.46
C LEU A 25 10.03 15.71 -11.73
N ASN A 26 10.02 14.84 -10.75
CA ASN A 26 11.23 14.21 -10.25
C ASN A 26 11.77 13.26 -11.34
N GLY A 27 12.86 13.62 -12.00
CA GLY A 27 13.39 12.94 -13.19
C GLY A 27 13.62 11.43 -13.04
N TYR A 28 13.89 10.94 -11.84
CA TYR A 28 14.09 9.51 -11.56
C TYR A 28 12.88 8.63 -11.88
N VAL A 29 11.66 9.14 -11.82
CA VAL A 29 10.42 8.41 -12.14
C VAL A 29 10.47 7.85 -13.57
N PHE A 30 10.95 8.65 -14.53
CA PHE A 30 11.05 8.23 -15.94
C PHE A 30 12.12 7.19 -16.21
N GLU A 31 13.08 7.00 -15.31
CA GLU A 31 14.10 5.97 -15.45
C GLU A 31 13.56 4.57 -15.15
N ILE A 32 12.57 4.47 -14.27
CA ILE A 32 12.07 3.20 -13.76
C ILE A 32 10.72 2.76 -14.36
N MET A 33 9.94 3.70 -14.92
CA MET A 33 8.62 3.41 -15.50
C MET A 33 8.19 4.37 -16.60
N ARG A 34 7.09 4.08 -17.27
CA ARG A 34 6.35 4.97 -18.15
C ARG A 34 5.02 5.36 -17.46
N PRO A 35 4.88 6.60 -16.95
CA PRO A 35 3.64 7.05 -16.34
C PRO A 35 2.57 7.30 -17.40
N VAL A 36 1.34 6.89 -17.11
CA VAL A 36 0.14 7.23 -17.86
C VAL A 36 -0.89 7.82 -16.91
N VAL A 37 -1.13 9.12 -17.03
CA VAL A 37 -2.13 9.84 -16.25
C VAL A 37 -3.49 9.69 -16.92
N TYR A 38 -4.47 9.22 -16.17
CA TYR A 38 -5.86 9.11 -16.60
C TYR A 38 -6.59 10.35 -16.11
N GLY A 39 -6.90 11.28 -17.03
CA GLY A 39 -7.47 12.55 -16.65
C GLY A 39 -7.91 13.38 -17.86
N ASN A 40 -7.61 14.66 -17.85
CA ASN A 40 -7.86 15.56 -18.98
C ASN A 40 -6.81 16.66 -19.03
N ALA A 41 -6.29 16.95 -20.22
CA ALA A 41 -5.20 17.92 -20.41
C ALA A 41 -5.64 19.37 -20.18
N ALA A 42 -6.89 19.73 -20.50
CA ALA A 42 -7.41 21.08 -20.25
C ALA A 42 -7.55 21.35 -18.74
N VAL A 43 -8.01 20.34 -17.96
CA VAL A 43 -8.06 20.41 -16.50
C VAL A 43 -6.66 20.46 -15.93
N ALA A 44 -5.73 19.58 -16.37
CA ALA A 44 -4.34 19.61 -15.94
C ALA A 44 -3.70 20.98 -16.18
N LYS A 45 -3.98 21.63 -17.31
CA LYS A 45 -3.48 22.99 -17.63
C LYS A 45 -4.00 24.04 -16.65
N GLN A 46 -5.26 23.94 -16.18
CA GLN A 46 -5.79 24.86 -15.19
C GLN A 46 -5.05 24.70 -13.84
N HIS A 47 -4.76 23.47 -13.41
CA HIS A 47 -3.94 23.23 -12.23
C HIS A 47 -2.51 23.75 -12.39
N ILE A 48 -1.86 23.53 -13.55
CA ILE A 48 -0.51 24.03 -13.82
C ILE A 48 -0.44 25.55 -13.65
N GLN A 49 -1.50 26.29 -13.99
CA GLN A 49 -1.54 27.74 -13.83
C GLN A 49 -1.48 28.22 -12.36
N THR A 50 -1.87 27.35 -11.42
CA THR A 50 -1.81 27.64 -9.97
C THR A 50 -0.47 27.26 -9.35
N LEU A 51 0.40 26.56 -10.09
CA LEU A 51 1.71 26.14 -9.61
C LEU A 51 2.78 27.23 -9.88
N SER A 52 3.96 27.06 -9.28
CA SER A 52 5.11 27.93 -9.51
C SER A 52 5.55 27.91 -10.98
N GLU A 53 6.39 28.89 -11.36
CA GLU A 53 6.84 29.09 -12.76
C GLU A 53 7.58 27.88 -13.33
N ASP A 54 8.27 27.12 -12.48
CA ASP A 54 9.01 25.91 -12.87
C ASP A 54 8.13 24.85 -13.53
N TYR A 55 6.81 24.84 -13.22
CA TYR A 55 5.85 23.89 -13.76
C TYR A 55 5.13 24.37 -15.02
N ARG A 56 5.27 25.64 -15.45
CA ARG A 56 4.47 26.23 -16.55
C ARG A 56 4.78 25.67 -17.94
N ASN A 57 5.95 25.09 -18.14
CA ASN A 57 6.41 24.57 -19.44
C ASN A 57 6.12 23.05 -19.62
N ILE A 58 5.27 22.47 -18.79
CA ILE A 58 4.89 21.06 -18.89
C ILE A 58 4.06 20.80 -20.14
N THR A 59 4.46 19.78 -20.89
CA THR A 59 3.75 19.30 -22.06
C THR A 59 3.32 17.86 -21.88
N TRP A 60 2.06 17.59 -22.19
CA TRP A 60 1.49 16.25 -22.15
C TRP A 60 1.61 15.58 -23.52
N ASN A 61 2.05 14.32 -23.54
CA ASN A 61 1.93 13.45 -24.70
C ASN A 61 0.53 12.81 -24.63
N LEU A 62 -0.41 13.33 -25.42
CA LEU A 62 -1.78 12.80 -25.47
C LEU A 62 -1.79 11.49 -26.24
N ILE A 63 -2.40 10.48 -25.65
CA ILE A 63 -2.51 9.12 -26.19
C ILE A 63 -3.93 8.57 -25.97
N ASP A 64 -4.34 7.63 -26.80
CA ASP A 64 -5.64 6.99 -26.72
C ASP A 64 -5.56 5.64 -25.98
N SER A 65 -4.38 5.04 -25.92
CA SER A 65 -4.12 3.74 -25.30
C SER A 65 -2.76 3.70 -24.60
N PRO A 66 -2.61 2.97 -23.47
CA PRO A 66 -1.35 2.88 -22.73
C PRO A 66 -0.16 2.40 -23.54
N GLU A 67 -0.37 1.54 -24.53
CA GLU A 67 0.70 1.00 -25.41
C GLU A 67 1.40 2.09 -26.22
N GLN A 68 0.74 3.24 -26.43
CA GLN A 68 1.32 4.42 -27.12
C GLN A 68 2.20 5.27 -26.17
N ALA A 69 2.33 4.88 -24.89
CA ALA A 69 3.10 5.63 -23.92
C ALA A 69 4.59 5.72 -24.31
N LYS A 70 5.14 6.93 -24.36
CA LYS A 70 6.53 7.22 -24.68
C LYS A 70 7.38 7.31 -23.42
N ASP A 71 8.60 6.79 -23.50
CA ASP A 71 9.62 6.95 -22.47
C ASP A 71 9.99 8.43 -22.27
N GLY A 72 10.25 8.82 -21.03
CA GLY A 72 10.68 10.19 -20.70
C GLY A 72 9.62 11.26 -20.94
N ARG A 73 8.34 10.87 -21.10
CA ARG A 73 7.22 11.78 -21.35
C ARG A 73 6.11 11.63 -20.33
N LEU A 74 5.46 12.72 -20.03
CA LEU A 74 4.19 12.74 -19.30
C LEU A 74 3.08 12.32 -20.26
N ASN A 75 2.69 11.04 -20.21
CA ASN A 75 1.61 10.52 -21.05
C ASN A 75 0.26 10.75 -20.37
N LEU A 76 -0.76 11.13 -21.14
CA LEU A 76 -2.10 11.39 -20.63
C LEU A 76 -3.15 10.79 -21.55
N ILE A 77 -4.10 10.06 -20.97
CA ILE A 77 -5.33 9.58 -21.60
C ILE A 77 -6.50 10.46 -21.16
N THR A 78 -7.22 11.02 -22.13
CA THR A 78 -8.41 11.82 -21.87
C THR A 78 -9.57 10.91 -21.46
N CYS A 79 -10.11 11.11 -20.24
CA CYS A 79 -11.19 10.29 -19.67
C CYS A 79 -12.53 11.00 -19.59
N TYR A 80 -12.56 12.31 -19.74
CA TYR A 80 -13.77 13.16 -19.70
C TYR A 80 -13.60 14.42 -20.54
N THR A 81 -14.68 15.17 -20.76
CA THR A 81 -14.71 16.30 -21.70
C THR A 81 -13.87 17.51 -21.27
N ASP A 82 -13.39 18.29 -22.23
CA ASP A 82 -12.55 19.49 -21.99
C ASP A 82 -13.29 20.63 -21.29
N ASN A 83 -14.63 20.66 -21.39
CA ASN A 83 -15.48 21.69 -20.79
C ASN A 83 -15.83 21.42 -19.31
N MET A 84 -15.06 20.55 -18.64
CA MET A 84 -15.24 20.26 -17.21
C MET A 84 -14.94 21.50 -16.38
N PRO A 85 -15.90 22.05 -15.62
CA PRO A 85 -15.64 23.17 -14.74
C PRO A 85 -14.77 22.75 -13.56
N VAL A 86 -13.66 23.44 -13.35
CA VAL A 86 -12.80 23.27 -12.18
C VAL A 86 -13.14 24.34 -11.14
N GLN A 87 -13.56 23.90 -9.95
CA GLN A 87 -13.86 24.76 -8.82
C GLN A 87 -13.00 24.33 -7.63
N LEU A 88 -11.77 24.83 -7.59
CA LEU A 88 -10.79 24.43 -6.58
C LEU A 88 -11.33 24.62 -5.16
N GLY A 89 -11.09 23.63 -4.31
CA GLY A 89 -11.49 23.65 -2.90
C GLY A 89 -12.94 23.28 -2.62
N VAL A 90 -13.73 22.88 -3.63
CA VAL A 90 -15.15 22.56 -3.46
C VAL A 90 -15.50 21.20 -4.08
N SER A 91 -16.18 20.35 -3.33
CA SER A 91 -16.75 19.12 -3.88
C SER A 91 -17.92 19.42 -4.81
N THR A 92 -17.88 18.89 -6.04
CA THR A 92 -18.95 19.04 -7.01
C THR A 92 -19.29 17.70 -7.66
N ALA A 93 -20.56 17.57 -8.12
CA ALA A 93 -21.01 16.38 -8.82
C ALA A 93 -20.20 16.11 -10.10
N ASP A 94 -19.77 17.15 -10.80
CA ASP A 94 -18.99 17.02 -12.03
C ASP A 94 -17.55 16.55 -11.73
N ALA A 95 -16.90 17.07 -10.69
CA ALA A 95 -15.60 16.58 -10.23
C ALA A 95 -15.67 15.10 -9.81
N ASN A 96 -16.75 14.71 -9.13
CA ASN A 96 -16.98 13.31 -8.74
C ASN A 96 -17.15 12.39 -9.97
N LYS A 97 -17.90 12.83 -11.00
CA LYS A 97 -18.05 12.08 -12.26
C LYS A 97 -16.71 11.95 -13.00
N ALA A 98 -15.91 13.02 -13.04
CA ALA A 98 -14.59 13.02 -13.67
C ALA A 98 -13.63 12.05 -12.95
N ALA A 99 -13.59 12.10 -11.62
CA ALA A 99 -12.78 11.20 -10.80
C ALA A 99 -13.15 9.73 -11.04
N LYS A 100 -14.46 9.45 -11.09
CA LYS A 100 -14.97 8.11 -11.42
C LYS A 100 -14.59 7.66 -12.83
N ALA A 101 -14.76 8.52 -13.84
CA ALA A 101 -14.40 8.20 -15.22
C ALA A 101 -12.90 7.89 -15.39
N SER A 102 -12.05 8.64 -14.69
CA SER A 102 -10.60 8.40 -14.60
C SER A 102 -10.30 7.01 -14.01
N LEU A 103 -10.93 6.68 -12.87
CA LEU A 103 -10.75 5.39 -12.20
C LEU A 103 -11.27 4.23 -13.05
N ASP A 104 -12.48 4.35 -13.60
CA ASP A 104 -13.10 3.31 -14.43
C ASP A 104 -12.25 2.98 -15.66
N ARG A 105 -11.68 3.98 -16.34
CA ARG A 105 -10.81 3.78 -17.48
C ARG A 105 -9.51 3.11 -17.10
N ALA A 106 -8.84 3.58 -16.03
CA ALA A 106 -7.61 2.98 -15.55
C ALA A 106 -7.80 1.52 -15.11
N CYS A 107 -8.89 1.23 -14.39
CA CYS A 107 -9.22 -0.14 -13.98
C CYS A 107 -9.50 -1.07 -15.17
N ARG A 108 -10.14 -0.57 -16.23
CA ARG A 108 -10.36 -1.34 -17.47
C ARG A 108 -9.02 -1.71 -18.12
N ASP A 109 -8.14 -0.72 -18.31
CA ASP A 109 -6.83 -0.94 -18.93
C ASP A 109 -5.93 -1.84 -18.05
N LEU A 110 -6.07 -1.77 -16.71
CA LEU A 110 -5.40 -2.69 -15.78
C LEU A 110 -5.93 -4.13 -15.91
N LYS A 111 -7.25 -4.31 -16.02
CA LYS A 111 -7.89 -5.62 -16.20
C LYS A 111 -7.52 -6.26 -17.55
N GLU A 112 -7.31 -5.43 -18.58
CA GLU A 112 -6.85 -5.87 -19.90
C GLU A 112 -5.33 -6.09 -19.97
N GLY A 113 -4.59 -5.87 -18.87
CA GLY A 113 -3.13 -6.06 -18.82
C GLY A 113 -2.30 -5.00 -19.55
N LYS A 114 -2.93 -3.91 -20.02
CA LYS A 114 -2.27 -2.80 -20.73
C LYS A 114 -1.39 -1.95 -19.81
N VAL A 115 -1.70 -1.95 -18.52
CA VAL A 115 -0.91 -1.34 -17.45
C VAL A 115 -0.65 -2.36 -16.35
N GLN A 116 0.47 -2.24 -15.63
CA GLN A 116 0.91 -3.25 -14.67
C GLN A 116 0.58 -2.93 -13.21
N ALA A 117 0.36 -1.64 -12.90
CA ALA A 117 -0.04 -1.21 -11.57
C ALA A 117 -0.87 0.07 -11.64
N LEU A 118 -1.60 0.34 -10.56
CA LEU A 118 -2.50 1.48 -10.41
C LEU A 118 -2.07 2.33 -9.21
N VAL A 119 -1.83 3.61 -9.44
CA VAL A 119 -1.68 4.63 -8.39
C VAL A 119 -2.90 5.54 -8.43
N THR A 120 -3.60 5.69 -7.30
CA THR A 120 -4.83 6.51 -7.29
C THR A 120 -4.61 7.80 -6.52
N ALA A 121 -4.85 8.95 -7.17
CA ALA A 121 -4.94 10.21 -6.46
C ALA A 121 -6.23 10.28 -5.62
N PRO A 122 -6.30 11.16 -4.62
CA PRO A 122 -7.44 11.26 -3.72
C PRO A 122 -8.75 11.59 -4.44
N ILE A 123 -9.84 10.96 -4.00
CA ILE A 123 -11.20 11.25 -4.46
C ILE A 123 -12.11 11.59 -3.30
N ASN A 124 -13.17 12.34 -3.57
CA ASN A 124 -14.28 12.43 -2.65
C ASN A 124 -15.05 11.09 -2.64
N LYS A 125 -15.38 10.58 -1.45
CA LYS A 125 -16.12 9.31 -1.32
C LYS A 125 -17.48 9.34 -2.03
N GLU A 126 -18.07 10.52 -2.23
CA GLU A 126 -19.30 10.70 -2.99
C GLU A 126 -19.19 10.28 -4.46
N ALA A 127 -17.99 10.34 -5.04
CA ALA A 127 -17.74 9.90 -6.41
C ALA A 127 -18.10 8.43 -6.65
N LEU A 128 -18.12 7.60 -5.63
CA LEU A 128 -18.36 6.16 -5.71
C LEU A 128 -19.72 5.74 -5.12
N LYS A 129 -20.58 6.67 -4.69
CA LYS A 129 -21.90 6.36 -4.10
C LYS A 129 -22.88 5.68 -5.08
N ASP A 130 -22.82 5.97 -6.37
CA ASP A 130 -23.75 5.43 -7.38
C ASP A 130 -23.55 3.92 -7.68
N VAL A 131 -22.58 3.29 -7.04
CA VAL A 131 -22.32 1.85 -7.19
C VAL A 131 -23.21 1.00 -6.25
N GLN A 132 -24.08 1.66 -5.46
CA GLN A 132 -24.99 1.03 -4.48
C GLN A 132 -26.30 0.53 -5.13
N LYS A 133 -26.28 -0.47 -6.00
CA LYS A 133 -27.53 -1.10 -6.43
C LYS A 133 -28.01 -2.27 -5.58
N ASP A 134 -27.20 -2.77 -4.67
CA ASP A 134 -27.56 -3.89 -3.80
C ASP A 134 -27.33 -3.53 -2.33
N ASN A 135 -28.37 -3.23 -1.62
CA ASN A 135 -28.67 -3.11 -0.17
C ASN A 135 -27.58 -3.50 0.88
N VAL A 136 -26.30 -3.37 0.60
CA VAL A 136 -25.22 -3.56 1.54
C VAL A 136 -24.64 -2.19 1.87
N GLN A 137 -24.71 -1.79 3.14
CA GLN A 137 -23.99 -0.64 3.70
C GLN A 137 -22.47 -0.86 3.56
N CYS A 138 -21.91 -0.62 2.37
CA CYS A 138 -20.48 -0.63 2.15
C CYS A 138 -19.97 0.81 2.16
N THR A 139 -19.01 1.08 2.99
CA THR A 139 -18.21 2.31 3.00
C THR A 139 -17.57 2.49 1.62
N ASN A 140 -17.93 3.60 0.95
CA ASN A 140 -17.63 3.83 -0.47
C ASN A 140 -16.21 4.37 -0.67
N GLY A 141 -15.20 3.51 -0.59
CA GLY A 141 -13.81 3.88 -0.87
C GLY A 141 -13.24 3.20 -2.13
N HIS A 142 -12.03 3.59 -2.52
CA HIS A 142 -11.30 2.92 -3.60
C HIS A 142 -11.15 1.41 -3.35
N THR A 143 -10.90 1.01 -2.12
CA THR A 143 -10.63 -0.37 -1.74
C THR A 143 -11.83 -1.27 -2.04
N GLU A 144 -13.01 -0.89 -1.57
CA GLU A 144 -14.25 -1.64 -1.77
C GLU A 144 -14.70 -1.61 -3.25
N TYR A 145 -14.39 -0.52 -3.95
CA TYR A 145 -14.62 -0.44 -5.40
C TYR A 145 -13.73 -1.44 -6.15
N LEU A 146 -12.45 -1.54 -5.80
CA LEU A 146 -11.50 -2.44 -6.43
C LEU A 146 -11.78 -3.92 -6.09
N GLU A 147 -12.18 -4.24 -4.86
CA GLU A 147 -12.63 -5.59 -4.49
C GLU A 147 -13.78 -6.06 -5.39
N ARG A 148 -14.76 -5.21 -5.64
CA ARG A 148 -15.88 -5.55 -6.54
C ARG A 148 -15.45 -5.73 -7.99
N MET A 149 -14.48 -4.95 -8.45
CA MET A 149 -14.01 -5.02 -9.84
C MET A 149 -13.12 -6.20 -10.14
N PHE A 150 -12.25 -6.56 -9.19
CA PHE A 150 -11.18 -7.55 -9.38
C PHE A 150 -11.39 -8.83 -8.55
N GLY A 151 -12.33 -8.81 -7.62
CA GLY A 151 -12.56 -9.91 -6.68
C GLY A 151 -11.49 -9.97 -5.58
N GLY A 152 -11.70 -10.87 -4.61
CA GLY A 152 -10.79 -11.11 -3.50
C GLY A 152 -11.10 -10.28 -2.25
N ASP A 153 -10.37 -10.57 -1.17
CA ASP A 153 -10.42 -9.85 0.08
C ASP A 153 -9.24 -8.87 0.16
N SER A 154 -9.50 -7.62 0.46
CA SER A 154 -8.44 -6.64 0.63
C SER A 154 -8.01 -6.47 2.08
N LEU A 155 -6.80 -5.97 2.22
CA LEU A 155 -6.22 -5.53 3.48
C LEU A 155 -5.59 -4.15 3.28
N MET A 156 -6.13 -3.16 3.99
CA MET A 156 -5.53 -1.82 4.01
C MET A 156 -4.24 -1.87 4.83
N MET A 157 -3.17 -1.40 4.25
CA MET A 157 -1.86 -1.33 4.89
C MET A 157 -1.20 0.02 4.61
N LEU A 158 -0.80 0.72 5.67
CA LEU A 158 0.00 1.94 5.59
C LEU A 158 1.48 1.56 5.63
N CYS A 159 2.26 2.10 4.69
CA CYS A 159 3.67 1.78 4.54
C CYS A 159 4.52 3.05 4.50
N SER A 160 5.60 3.05 5.27
CA SER A 160 6.66 4.05 5.20
C SER A 160 7.99 3.42 5.60
N GLY A 161 8.96 3.41 4.70
CA GLY A 161 10.21 2.69 4.92
C GLY A 161 9.97 1.24 5.34
N ASN A 162 10.43 0.88 6.53
CA ASN A 162 10.24 -0.46 7.10
C ASN A 162 8.98 -0.58 7.97
N LEU A 163 8.29 0.50 8.26
CA LEU A 163 7.06 0.48 9.05
C LEU A 163 5.88 0.12 8.15
N ARG A 164 5.19 -0.95 8.47
CA ARG A 164 3.95 -1.40 7.80
C ARG A 164 2.89 -1.64 8.84
N VAL A 165 1.78 -0.92 8.75
CA VAL A 165 0.65 -1.04 9.70
C VAL A 165 -0.60 -1.43 8.92
N ALA A 166 -1.08 -2.63 9.17
CA ALA A 166 -2.31 -3.17 8.61
C ALA A 166 -3.46 -3.09 9.64
N LEU A 167 -4.69 -3.05 9.15
CA LEU A 167 -5.88 -2.88 9.97
C LEU A 167 -6.79 -4.11 9.91
N ALA A 168 -7.19 -4.63 11.07
CA ALA A 168 -8.21 -5.68 11.15
C ALA A 168 -9.61 -5.12 10.81
N CYS A 169 -9.90 -3.91 11.31
CA CYS A 169 -11.12 -3.14 10.98
C CYS A 169 -10.72 -1.76 10.45
N ASN A 170 -11.22 -1.39 9.25
CA ASN A 170 -10.91 -0.10 8.63
C ASN A 170 -11.90 0.99 9.08
N HIS A 171 -12.96 1.20 8.31
CA HIS A 171 -13.93 2.27 8.49
C HIS A 171 -15.18 1.76 9.24
N VAL A 172 -14.99 1.39 10.49
CA VAL A 172 -16.04 0.89 11.40
C VAL A 172 -16.18 1.87 12.56
N ALA A 173 -17.40 2.14 12.98
CA ALA A 173 -17.63 2.98 14.16
C ALA A 173 -17.00 2.34 15.41
N LEU A 174 -16.41 3.14 16.29
CA LEU A 174 -15.68 2.63 17.45
C LEU A 174 -16.56 1.71 18.33
N ALA A 175 -17.85 2.04 18.47
CA ALA A 175 -18.81 1.24 19.23
C ALA A 175 -19.04 -0.17 18.65
N ASP A 176 -18.81 -0.35 17.34
CA ASP A 176 -19.05 -1.61 16.66
C ASP A 176 -17.78 -2.48 16.55
N ILE A 177 -16.61 -1.92 16.86
CA ILE A 177 -15.32 -2.63 16.75
C ILE A 177 -15.31 -3.95 17.53
N PRO A 178 -15.73 -4.02 18.81
CA PRO A 178 -15.69 -5.29 19.56
C PRO A 178 -16.47 -6.42 18.89
N THR A 179 -17.60 -6.08 18.24
CA THR A 179 -18.41 -7.09 17.55
C THR A 179 -17.80 -7.54 16.22
N GLN A 180 -16.92 -6.74 15.66
CA GLN A 180 -16.23 -7.04 14.40
C GLN A 180 -14.90 -7.79 14.60
N ILE A 181 -14.34 -7.76 15.80
CA ILE A 181 -13.12 -8.50 16.13
C ILE A 181 -13.51 -9.95 16.43
N THR A 182 -13.25 -10.83 15.48
CA THR A 182 -13.48 -12.28 15.57
C THR A 182 -12.19 -13.04 15.26
N GLU A 183 -12.05 -14.26 15.76
CA GLU A 183 -10.93 -15.14 15.47
C GLU A 183 -10.73 -15.29 13.95
N GLU A 184 -11.81 -15.58 13.23
CA GLU A 184 -11.79 -15.77 11.78
C GLU A 184 -11.27 -14.52 11.06
N ARG A 185 -11.75 -13.32 11.43
CA ARG A 185 -11.29 -12.06 10.83
C ARG A 185 -9.80 -11.86 11.06
N ILE A 186 -9.31 -12.04 12.29
CA ILE A 186 -7.89 -11.86 12.62
C ILE A 186 -7.02 -12.84 11.83
N VAL A 187 -7.41 -14.13 11.80
CA VAL A 187 -6.67 -15.15 11.03
C VAL A 187 -6.65 -14.83 9.55
N ASN A 188 -7.79 -14.42 8.97
CA ASN A 188 -7.86 -13.99 7.57
C ASN A 188 -6.92 -12.80 7.32
N LYS A 189 -6.99 -11.75 8.14
CA LYS A 189 -6.14 -10.56 7.97
C LYS A 189 -4.65 -10.88 8.16
N LEU A 190 -4.28 -11.76 9.08
CA LEU A 190 -2.90 -12.26 9.23
C LEU A 190 -2.45 -13.06 8.00
N THR A 191 -3.33 -13.88 7.43
CA THR A 191 -3.03 -14.66 6.22
C THR A 191 -2.80 -13.74 5.01
N LEU A 192 -3.66 -12.74 4.81
CA LEU A 192 -3.49 -11.74 3.74
C LEU A 192 -2.22 -10.93 3.94
N LEU A 193 -1.96 -10.49 5.18
CA LEU A 193 -0.75 -9.72 5.51
C LEU A 193 0.50 -10.54 5.26
N ASN A 194 0.56 -11.77 5.76
CA ASN A 194 1.71 -12.66 5.55
C ASN A 194 1.96 -12.94 4.06
N LYS A 195 0.89 -13.25 3.29
CA LYS A 195 1.00 -13.45 1.83
C LYS A 195 1.57 -12.20 1.13
N SER A 196 1.11 -11.02 1.51
CA SER A 196 1.60 -9.77 0.95
C SER A 196 3.06 -9.51 1.33
N LEU A 197 3.44 -9.70 2.59
CA LEU A 197 4.82 -9.53 3.03
C LEU A 197 5.80 -10.46 2.29
N LEU A 198 5.39 -11.69 1.99
CA LEU A 198 6.17 -12.64 1.20
C LEU A 198 6.26 -12.22 -0.28
N ARG A 199 5.12 -11.91 -0.92
CA ARG A 199 5.02 -11.72 -2.37
C ARG A 199 5.30 -10.29 -2.80
N ASP A 200 4.77 -9.31 -2.07
CA ASP A 200 4.81 -7.90 -2.46
C ASP A 200 6.04 -7.18 -1.90
N PHE A 201 6.60 -7.67 -0.78
CA PHE A 201 7.76 -7.08 -0.11
C PHE A 201 8.99 -8.00 -0.09
N GLY A 202 8.91 -9.21 -0.62
CA GLY A 202 10.06 -10.13 -0.75
C GLY A 202 10.63 -10.63 0.59
N LEU A 203 9.84 -10.61 1.67
CA LEU A 203 10.29 -11.05 2.99
C LEU A 203 10.12 -12.57 3.12
N GLU A 204 11.19 -13.30 3.47
CA GLU A 204 11.13 -14.77 3.55
C GLU A 204 10.41 -15.30 4.80
N LYS A 205 10.57 -14.66 5.93
CA LYS A 205 10.00 -15.06 7.24
C LYS A 205 9.50 -13.83 7.99
N PRO A 206 8.42 -13.19 7.52
CA PRO A 206 7.96 -11.94 8.09
C PRO A 206 7.45 -12.13 9.53
N ARG A 207 7.89 -11.26 10.43
CA ARG A 207 7.45 -11.19 11.82
C ARG A 207 6.35 -10.16 11.94
N ILE A 208 5.16 -10.59 12.36
CA ILE A 208 3.97 -9.75 12.46
C ILE A 208 3.64 -9.52 13.93
N ALA A 209 3.65 -8.26 14.36
CA ALA A 209 3.12 -7.88 15.67
C ALA A 209 1.59 -7.74 15.59
N VAL A 210 0.88 -8.30 16.54
CA VAL A 210 -0.59 -8.15 16.69
C VAL A 210 -0.84 -7.27 17.91
N LEU A 211 -1.54 -6.16 17.74
CA LEU A 211 -1.91 -5.30 18.85
C LEU A 211 -3.10 -5.89 19.62
N ALA A 212 -3.19 -5.56 20.88
CA ALA A 212 -4.37 -5.81 21.70
C ALA A 212 -5.51 -4.86 21.29
N LEU A 213 -6.75 -5.22 21.61
CA LEU A 213 -7.88 -4.32 21.47
C LEU A 213 -7.97 -3.37 22.66
N ASN A 214 -7.81 -3.92 23.87
CA ASN A 214 -8.02 -3.23 25.12
C ASN A 214 -6.72 -2.66 25.72
N PRO A 215 -6.81 -1.62 26.59
CA PRO A 215 -5.68 -1.12 27.36
C PRO A 215 -5.00 -2.25 28.16
N HIS A 216 -3.66 -2.18 28.27
CA HIS A 216 -2.84 -3.18 28.98
C HIS A 216 -3.05 -4.62 28.49
N ALA A 217 -3.45 -4.80 27.21
CA ALA A 217 -3.80 -6.10 26.64
C ALA A 217 -4.88 -6.85 27.48
N GLY A 218 -5.89 -6.10 27.92
CA GLY A 218 -7.04 -6.64 28.68
C GLY A 218 -6.76 -6.92 30.15
N ASP A 219 -5.51 -6.76 30.63
CA ASP A 219 -5.10 -7.02 32.03
C ASP A 219 -5.71 -8.31 32.60
N GLN A 220 -5.41 -9.44 31.94
CA GLN A 220 -5.91 -10.79 32.28
C GLN A 220 -7.46 -10.90 32.33
N GLY A 221 -8.16 -10.06 31.58
CA GLY A 221 -9.63 -10.05 31.47
C GLY A 221 -10.31 -9.04 32.38
N LEU A 222 -9.54 -8.23 33.12
CA LEU A 222 -10.09 -7.15 33.97
C LEU A 222 -10.63 -6.00 33.10
N LEU A 223 -9.97 -5.69 31.99
CA LEU A 223 -10.31 -4.58 31.10
C LEU A 223 -10.91 -5.06 29.76
N GLY A 224 -11.48 -6.23 29.72
CA GLY A 224 -12.05 -6.87 28.54
C GLY A 224 -11.48 -8.27 28.37
N LYS A 225 -12.18 -9.12 27.63
CA LYS A 225 -11.80 -10.55 27.42
C LYS A 225 -11.43 -10.86 25.98
N GLU A 226 -11.49 -9.88 25.09
CA GLU A 226 -11.25 -10.06 23.65
C GLU A 226 -9.85 -10.60 23.38
N GLU A 227 -8.87 -10.24 24.20
CA GLU A 227 -7.52 -10.78 24.09
C GLU A 227 -7.50 -12.28 24.39
N GLN A 228 -8.14 -12.71 25.49
CA GLN A 228 -8.12 -14.10 25.93
C GLN A 228 -9.02 -14.98 25.05
N ASP A 229 -10.22 -14.49 24.73
CA ASP A 229 -11.26 -15.28 24.10
C ASP A 229 -11.12 -15.29 22.57
N ILE A 230 -10.45 -14.28 21.95
CA ILE A 230 -10.41 -14.08 20.51
C ILE A 230 -8.98 -13.92 19.99
N ILE A 231 -8.20 -12.90 20.47
CA ILE A 231 -6.95 -12.50 19.81
C ILE A 231 -5.85 -13.55 20.04
N ILE A 232 -5.68 -14.05 21.26
CA ILE A 232 -4.70 -15.10 21.59
C ILE A 232 -5.00 -16.39 20.81
N PRO A 233 -6.23 -16.92 20.77
CA PRO A 233 -6.60 -18.05 19.94
C PRO A 233 -6.31 -17.82 18.44
N ALA A 234 -6.64 -16.64 17.90
CA ALA A 234 -6.36 -16.30 16.52
C ALA A 234 -4.86 -16.32 16.19
N ILE A 235 -4.01 -15.76 17.08
CA ILE A 235 -2.55 -15.80 16.95
C ILE A 235 -2.04 -17.25 16.97
N ALA A 236 -2.57 -18.09 17.88
CA ALA A 236 -2.19 -19.50 17.96
C ALA A 236 -2.51 -20.24 16.65
N LYS A 237 -3.72 -20.05 16.13
CA LYS A 237 -4.17 -20.64 14.87
C LYS A 237 -3.36 -20.16 13.66
N ALA A 238 -2.98 -18.87 13.62
CA ALA A 238 -2.10 -18.35 12.59
C ALA A 238 -0.71 -19.01 12.65
N LYS A 239 -0.16 -19.23 13.85
CA LYS A 239 1.12 -19.95 14.03
C LYS A 239 1.06 -21.40 13.54
N GLU A 240 -0.06 -22.10 13.76
CA GLU A 240 -0.28 -23.46 13.23
C GLU A 240 -0.24 -23.48 11.69
N GLN A 241 -0.63 -22.37 11.05
CA GLN A 241 -0.53 -22.16 9.60
C GLN A 241 0.87 -21.70 9.14
N GLY A 242 1.85 -21.63 10.04
CA GLY A 242 3.22 -21.20 9.74
C GLY A 242 3.43 -19.70 9.68
N ILE A 243 2.46 -18.89 10.14
CA ILE A 243 2.57 -17.43 10.18
C ILE A 243 3.24 -16.99 11.49
N TRP A 244 4.30 -16.19 11.39
CA TRP A 244 5.03 -15.69 12.56
C TRP A 244 4.33 -14.45 13.15
N ALA A 245 3.22 -14.70 13.82
CA ALA A 245 2.45 -13.68 14.53
C ALA A 245 2.77 -13.69 16.03
N PHE A 246 2.96 -12.51 16.61
CA PHE A 246 3.35 -12.31 18.01
C PHE A 246 2.46 -11.26 18.67
N GLY A 247 2.13 -11.46 19.94
CA GLY A 247 1.28 -10.56 20.71
C GLY A 247 0.28 -11.35 21.56
N PRO A 248 -0.84 -10.72 21.99
CA PRO A 248 -1.20 -9.33 21.74
C PRO A 248 -0.35 -8.34 22.54
N TYR A 249 -0.01 -7.19 21.93
CA TYR A 249 0.77 -6.12 22.57
C TYR A 249 -0.14 -4.93 22.91
N ALA A 250 0.00 -4.36 24.09
CA ALA A 250 -0.63 -3.09 24.45
C ALA A 250 -0.08 -1.98 23.52
N ALA A 251 -0.98 -1.30 22.79
CA ALA A 251 -0.60 -0.42 21.68
C ALA A 251 0.28 0.76 22.12
N ASP A 252 -0.05 1.39 23.26
CA ASP A 252 0.69 2.51 23.82
C ASP A 252 2.15 2.16 24.13
N GLY A 253 2.37 1.08 24.89
CA GLY A 253 3.70 0.60 25.21
C GLY A 253 4.46 0.07 23.99
N PHE A 254 3.78 -0.54 23.03
CA PHE A 254 4.38 -1.06 21.82
C PHE A 254 4.98 0.03 20.93
N PHE A 255 4.23 1.10 20.65
CA PHE A 255 4.74 2.23 19.88
C PHE A 255 5.67 3.12 20.70
N GLY A 256 5.32 3.41 21.98
CA GLY A 256 6.11 4.27 22.84
C GLY A 256 7.52 3.74 23.16
N SER A 257 7.73 2.42 23.10
CA SER A 257 9.03 1.79 23.28
C SER A 257 9.74 1.43 21.97
N GLU A 258 9.24 1.91 20.83
CA GLU A 258 9.77 1.63 19.48
C GLU A 258 9.85 0.13 19.14
N ARG A 259 9.07 -0.70 19.82
CA ARG A 259 9.06 -2.16 19.57
C ARG A 259 8.69 -2.53 18.15
N TYR A 260 7.95 -1.68 17.46
CA TYR A 260 7.59 -1.87 16.05
C TYR A 260 8.82 -2.08 15.15
N THR A 261 9.99 -1.55 15.52
CA THR A 261 11.24 -1.73 14.76
C THR A 261 11.76 -3.18 14.73
N GLN A 262 11.27 -4.03 15.64
CA GLN A 262 11.61 -5.44 15.71
C GLN A 262 10.73 -6.33 14.82
N PHE A 263 9.73 -5.75 14.16
CA PHE A 263 8.75 -6.46 13.35
C PHE A 263 8.72 -5.93 11.92
N ASP A 264 8.28 -6.79 11.02
CA ASP A 264 8.17 -6.46 9.60
C ASP A 264 6.82 -5.82 9.26
N ALA A 265 5.80 -6.10 10.09
CA ALA A 265 4.49 -5.46 10.04
C ALA A 265 3.78 -5.51 11.39
N VAL A 266 2.78 -4.64 11.53
CA VAL A 266 1.90 -4.53 12.70
C VAL A 266 0.46 -4.73 12.22
N LEU A 267 -0.31 -5.61 12.87
CA LEU A 267 -1.75 -5.69 12.70
C LEU A 267 -2.43 -4.96 13.86
N ALA A 268 -3.01 -3.79 13.57
CA ALA A 268 -3.82 -3.04 14.52
C ALA A 268 -5.29 -3.49 14.43
N MET A 269 -5.99 -3.43 15.55
CA MET A 269 -7.38 -3.90 15.61
C MET A 269 -8.35 -2.93 14.93
N TYR A 270 -8.09 -1.64 15.00
CA TYR A 270 -8.94 -0.60 14.39
C TYR A 270 -8.12 0.58 13.87
N HIS A 271 -8.79 1.41 13.08
CA HIS A 271 -8.21 2.49 12.30
C HIS A 271 -7.28 3.40 13.11
N ASP A 272 -7.80 4.09 14.13
CA ASP A 272 -7.03 5.11 14.85
C ASP A 272 -5.91 4.51 15.70
N GLN A 273 -6.06 3.27 16.19
CA GLN A 273 -5.00 2.55 16.90
C GLN A 273 -3.73 2.38 16.06
N GLY A 274 -3.90 2.15 14.77
CA GLY A 274 -2.77 1.98 13.84
C GLY A 274 -2.32 3.29 13.20
N LEU A 275 -3.27 4.14 12.79
CA LEU A 275 -2.96 5.29 11.95
C LEU A 275 -2.47 6.51 12.73
N ILE A 276 -2.91 6.72 13.98
CA ILE A 276 -2.39 7.81 14.80
C ILE A 276 -0.86 7.67 14.98
N PRO A 277 -0.34 6.54 15.52
CA PRO A 277 1.09 6.40 15.66
C PRO A 277 1.82 6.39 14.31
N PHE A 278 1.27 5.75 13.28
CA PHE A 278 1.86 5.75 11.95
C PHE A 278 2.07 7.18 11.41
N LYS A 279 1.02 8.00 11.41
CA LYS A 279 1.08 9.38 10.90
C LYS A 279 1.91 10.32 11.79
N THR A 280 2.00 10.03 13.08
CA THR A 280 2.89 10.77 13.98
C THR A 280 4.36 10.51 13.65
N LEU A 281 4.69 9.28 13.22
CA LEU A 281 6.05 8.91 12.83
C LEU A 281 6.39 9.38 11.41
N ASP A 282 5.46 9.27 10.46
CA ASP A 282 5.67 9.72 9.08
C ASP A 282 4.37 10.08 8.35
N MET A 283 4.29 11.34 7.92
CA MET A 283 3.17 11.88 7.14
C MET A 283 3.29 11.59 5.62
N THR A 284 4.42 11.04 5.16
CA THR A 284 4.66 10.74 3.73
C THR A 284 4.35 9.30 3.36
N GLY A 285 3.62 8.60 4.22
CA GLY A 285 3.23 7.21 4.07
C GLY A 285 2.39 6.93 2.81
N VAL A 286 2.36 5.67 2.44
CA VAL A 286 1.61 5.14 1.30
C VAL A 286 0.52 4.22 1.81
N ASN A 287 -0.69 4.39 1.30
CA ASN A 287 -1.76 3.42 1.48
C ASN A 287 -1.66 2.35 0.39
N PHE A 288 -1.25 1.15 0.78
CA PHE A 288 -1.17 -0.03 -0.07
C PHE A 288 -2.39 -0.93 0.14
N THR A 289 -2.98 -1.41 -0.96
CA THR A 289 -4.08 -2.38 -0.90
C THR A 289 -3.54 -3.78 -1.13
N ALA A 290 -3.27 -4.49 -0.03
CA ALA A 290 -2.84 -5.88 -0.06
C ALA A 290 -4.01 -6.85 -0.32
N GLY A 291 -3.71 -8.09 -0.69
CA GLY A 291 -4.69 -9.17 -0.84
C GLY A 291 -5.35 -9.26 -2.21
N LEU A 292 -5.32 -8.21 -3.03
CA LEU A 292 -5.82 -8.23 -4.40
C LEU A 292 -4.73 -8.72 -5.37
N ASP A 293 -5.15 -9.33 -6.48
CA ASP A 293 -4.21 -9.74 -7.52
C ASP A 293 -3.62 -8.56 -8.29
N ILE A 294 -4.29 -7.42 -8.28
CA ILE A 294 -3.77 -6.16 -8.81
C ILE A 294 -2.84 -5.47 -7.81
N ILE A 295 -1.97 -4.60 -8.33
CA ILE A 295 -1.16 -3.70 -7.51
C ILE A 295 -1.84 -2.35 -7.46
N ARG A 296 -2.20 -1.91 -6.24
CA ARG A 296 -2.75 -0.57 -6.05
C ARG A 296 -2.10 0.12 -4.87
N THR A 297 -1.61 1.33 -5.13
CA THR A 297 -1.08 2.26 -4.14
C THR A 297 -1.80 3.60 -4.19
N SER A 298 -1.76 4.35 -3.13
CA SER A 298 -2.24 5.75 -3.11
C SER A 298 -1.50 6.55 -2.03
N PRO A 299 -1.45 7.89 -2.15
CA PRO A 299 -1.01 8.72 -1.06
C PRO A 299 -1.93 8.58 0.16
N ASP A 300 -1.38 8.79 1.34
CA ASP A 300 -2.10 8.73 2.64
C ASP A 300 -2.65 10.10 3.05
N HIS A 301 -3.25 10.82 2.11
CA HIS A 301 -3.97 12.06 2.36
C HIS A 301 -5.27 12.12 1.56
N GLY A 302 -6.17 13.03 1.94
CA GLY A 302 -7.44 13.27 1.27
C GLY A 302 -7.32 14.26 0.10
N THR A 303 -8.48 14.74 -0.36
CA THR A 303 -8.59 15.70 -1.49
C THR A 303 -7.94 17.05 -1.25
N GLY A 304 -7.67 17.43 0.01
CA GLY A 304 -6.97 18.67 0.35
C GLY A 304 -7.65 19.93 -0.17
N TYR A 305 -8.97 20.01 -0.06
CA TYR A 305 -9.74 21.14 -0.60
C TYR A 305 -9.32 22.49 -0.01
N ASP A 306 -8.88 22.52 1.22
CA ASP A 306 -8.43 23.72 1.95
C ASP A 306 -7.16 24.35 1.34
N ILE A 307 -6.31 23.55 0.69
CA ILE A 307 -5.05 23.99 0.05
C ILE A 307 -5.07 23.87 -1.49
N ALA A 308 -6.18 23.39 -2.08
CA ALA A 308 -6.29 23.22 -3.52
C ALA A 308 -6.08 24.54 -4.28
N GLY A 309 -5.17 24.56 -5.26
CA GLY A 309 -4.82 25.73 -6.06
C GLY A 309 -3.89 26.73 -5.37
N LYS A 310 -3.36 26.44 -4.18
CA LYS A 310 -2.42 27.30 -3.46
C LYS A 310 -0.96 26.92 -3.64
N ASN A 311 -0.66 25.84 -4.39
CA ASN A 311 0.69 25.31 -4.56
C ASN A 311 1.37 24.88 -3.23
N GLU A 312 0.57 24.47 -2.25
CA GLU A 312 1.03 24.09 -0.90
C GLU A 312 1.06 22.57 -0.69
N ALA A 313 0.43 21.79 -1.59
CA ALA A 313 0.34 20.34 -1.42
C ALA A 313 1.73 19.68 -1.51
N ASP A 314 2.01 18.80 -0.56
CA ASP A 314 3.23 18.00 -0.49
C ASP A 314 3.07 16.74 -1.36
N GLU A 315 3.93 16.60 -2.36
CA GLU A 315 3.89 15.50 -3.31
C GLU A 315 4.60 14.22 -2.82
N ARG A 316 5.29 14.25 -1.67
CA ARG A 316 6.13 13.12 -1.22
C ARG A 316 5.35 11.83 -1.07
N SER A 317 4.15 11.87 -0.48
CA SER A 317 3.30 10.68 -0.34
C SER A 317 2.87 10.12 -1.71
N MET A 318 2.51 10.96 -2.69
CA MET A 318 2.21 10.54 -4.07
C MET A 318 3.44 9.94 -4.75
N ARG A 319 4.60 10.57 -4.62
CA ARG A 319 5.86 10.08 -5.16
C ARG A 319 6.23 8.71 -4.58
N ASN A 320 6.11 8.56 -3.26
CA ASN A 320 6.34 7.29 -2.58
C ASN A 320 5.35 6.20 -3.05
N ALA A 321 4.07 6.57 -3.28
CA ALA A 321 3.08 5.65 -3.84
C ALA A 321 3.46 5.16 -5.24
N ILE A 322 4.00 6.04 -6.09
CA ILE A 322 4.49 5.70 -7.43
C ILE A 322 5.68 4.74 -7.34
N PHE A 323 6.69 5.04 -6.52
CA PHE A 323 7.85 4.16 -6.34
C PHE A 323 7.44 2.80 -5.79
N MET A 324 6.59 2.77 -4.76
CA MET A 324 6.11 1.52 -4.18
C MET A 324 5.36 0.65 -5.19
N ALA A 325 4.56 1.23 -6.09
CA ALA A 325 3.88 0.46 -7.14
C ALA A 325 4.88 -0.27 -8.04
N VAL A 326 6.00 0.38 -8.38
CA VAL A 326 7.08 -0.22 -9.19
C VAL A 326 7.83 -1.30 -8.41
N ASP A 327 8.16 -1.04 -7.15
CA ASP A 327 8.89 -1.98 -6.30
C ASP A 327 8.07 -3.24 -6.04
N VAL A 328 6.78 -3.09 -5.71
CA VAL A 328 5.86 -4.23 -5.55
C VAL A 328 5.74 -5.03 -6.85
N LEU A 329 5.67 -4.37 -8.01
CA LEU A 329 5.63 -5.06 -9.30
C LEU A 329 6.89 -5.91 -9.53
N ARG A 330 8.07 -5.38 -9.23
CA ARG A 330 9.34 -6.12 -9.32
C ARG A 330 9.35 -7.32 -8.39
N GLN A 331 8.98 -7.12 -7.13
CA GLN A 331 8.96 -8.17 -6.12
C GLN A 331 7.96 -9.28 -6.47
N ARG A 332 6.75 -8.95 -6.95
CA ARG A 332 5.78 -9.94 -7.42
C ARG A 332 6.32 -10.75 -8.59
N THR A 333 6.93 -10.07 -9.56
CA THR A 333 7.50 -10.74 -10.74
C THR A 333 8.59 -11.73 -10.31
N GLU A 334 9.53 -11.30 -9.49
CA GLU A 334 10.61 -12.14 -8.97
C GLU A 334 10.06 -13.32 -8.14
N TYR A 335 9.11 -13.04 -7.24
CA TYR A 335 8.47 -14.07 -6.42
C TYR A 335 7.77 -15.14 -7.26
N ASP A 336 7.03 -14.72 -8.29
CA ASP A 336 6.28 -15.62 -9.16
C ASP A 336 7.24 -16.41 -10.07
N GLU A 337 8.29 -15.80 -10.62
CA GLU A 337 9.33 -16.45 -11.42
C GLU A 337 10.10 -17.52 -10.62
N LEU A 338 10.53 -17.21 -9.40
CA LEU A 338 11.24 -18.16 -8.53
C LEU A 338 10.38 -19.38 -8.16
N ARG A 339 9.05 -19.25 -8.17
CA ARG A 339 8.09 -20.32 -7.86
C ARG A 339 7.50 -21.03 -9.05
N ALA A 340 7.69 -20.50 -10.25
CA ALA A 340 7.17 -21.13 -11.47
C ALA A 340 7.84 -22.48 -11.76
N ASN A 341 9.09 -22.66 -11.34
CA ASN A 341 9.85 -23.91 -11.56
C ASN A 341 10.65 -24.26 -10.29
N PRO A 342 9.99 -24.69 -9.20
CA PRO A 342 10.69 -25.06 -7.97
C PRO A 342 11.54 -26.32 -8.21
N LEU A 343 12.71 -26.35 -7.58
CA LEU A 343 13.53 -27.58 -7.60
C LEU A 343 12.70 -28.74 -7.03
N PRO A 344 12.74 -29.93 -7.69
CA PRO A 344 12.02 -31.10 -7.20
C PRO A 344 12.54 -31.47 -5.80
N PHE A 345 11.63 -31.69 -4.87
CA PHE A 345 11.98 -32.20 -3.55
C PHE A 345 12.44 -33.64 -3.70
N ILE A 346 13.71 -33.91 -3.45
CA ILE A 346 14.25 -35.26 -3.43
C ILE A 346 14.19 -35.76 -1.98
N GLU A 347 13.25 -36.71 -1.71
CA GLU A 347 13.30 -37.47 -0.45
C GLU A 347 14.56 -38.35 -0.47
N ARG A 348 15.53 -38.01 0.33
CA ARG A 348 16.65 -38.94 0.60
C ARG A 348 16.17 -39.97 1.59
N SER A 349 16.11 -41.23 1.20
CA SER A 349 15.98 -42.36 2.10
C SER A 349 17.38 -42.64 2.69
N ASP A 350 17.55 -42.51 4.00
CA ASP A 350 18.63 -43.20 4.69
C ASP A 350 18.32 -44.71 4.53
N GLY A 351 19.38 -45.53 4.33
CA GLY A 351 19.28 -46.95 3.99
C GLY A 351 18.46 -47.83 4.92
N GLU A 352 17.63 -47.29 5.83
CA GLU A 352 16.71 -47.97 6.74
C GLU A 352 15.24 -47.65 6.45
N GLY A 353 14.90 -47.05 5.32
CA GLY A 353 13.50 -46.94 4.85
C GLY A 353 12.62 -45.91 5.58
N LYS A 354 13.17 -44.99 6.38
CA LYS A 354 12.41 -43.89 6.97
C LYS A 354 12.73 -42.57 6.29
N PRO A 355 11.74 -41.82 5.79
CA PRO A 355 11.99 -40.50 5.20
C PRO A 355 12.46 -39.51 6.30
N ARG A 356 13.69 -39.01 6.18
CA ARG A 356 14.18 -37.88 6.97
C ARG A 356 13.82 -36.57 6.24
N ARG A 357 13.04 -35.71 6.85
CA ARG A 357 12.92 -34.30 6.48
C ARG A 357 14.16 -33.56 6.97
N GLU A 358 15.20 -33.48 6.15
CA GLU A 358 16.28 -32.53 6.41
C GLU A 358 15.86 -31.16 5.87
N PHE A 359 15.57 -30.25 6.80
CA PHE A 359 15.63 -28.81 6.51
C PHE A 359 17.10 -28.49 6.23
N ILE A 360 17.39 -27.96 5.04
CA ILE A 360 18.72 -27.38 4.78
C ILE A 360 18.80 -26.15 5.72
N ASP A 361 19.56 -26.32 6.80
CA ASP A 361 19.87 -25.20 7.71
C ASP A 361 20.93 -24.33 7.02
N PHE A 362 20.51 -23.25 6.39
CA PHE A 362 21.38 -22.27 5.75
C PHE A 362 22.37 -21.59 6.69
N LYS A 363 22.33 -21.85 7.99
CA LYS A 363 23.29 -21.33 8.97
C LYS A 363 24.68 -21.94 8.87
N THR A 364 24.86 -23.09 8.23
CA THR A 364 26.14 -23.79 8.16
C THR A 364 26.97 -23.44 6.94
N THR A 365 26.48 -22.68 5.97
CA THR A 365 27.22 -22.36 4.74
C THR A 365 27.87 -20.95 4.75
N ILE A 366 27.63 -20.13 5.78
CA ILE A 366 28.23 -18.79 5.91
C ILE A 366 29.16 -18.73 7.14
N SER A 367 30.03 -19.70 7.32
CA SER A 367 31.14 -19.64 8.30
C SER A 367 32.52 -19.71 7.62
N ARG A 368 32.73 -18.80 6.65
CA ARG A 368 34.09 -18.36 6.29
C ARG A 368 34.09 -16.83 6.31
N GLN A 369 34.26 -16.29 7.51
CA GLN A 369 34.68 -14.90 7.64
C GLN A 369 36.14 -14.77 7.16
N PRO A 370 36.47 -13.76 6.35
CA PRO A 370 37.85 -13.33 6.21
C PRO A 370 38.29 -12.71 7.54
N SER A 371 39.49 -13.11 8.00
CA SER A 371 40.16 -12.63 9.21
C SER A 371 40.10 -11.11 9.37
N ALA A 372 39.76 -10.70 10.59
CA ALA A 372 39.80 -9.32 11.03
C ALA A 372 41.20 -8.72 10.80
N VAL A 373 41.28 -7.65 10.05
CA VAL A 373 42.42 -6.74 10.03
C VAL A 373 42.33 -5.92 11.32
N SER A 374 43.23 -6.18 12.25
CA SER A 374 43.41 -5.41 13.47
C SER A 374 43.90 -4.00 13.12
N TYR A 375 43.05 -2.99 13.36
CA TYR A 375 43.45 -1.60 13.35
C TYR A 375 44.09 -1.28 14.72
N GLN A 376 45.41 -1.06 14.76
CA GLN A 376 46.08 -0.45 15.90
C GLN A 376 46.06 1.08 15.71
N PRO A 377 45.62 1.86 16.70
CA PRO A 377 45.82 3.31 16.67
C PRO A 377 47.29 3.59 16.99
N SER A 378 47.93 4.36 16.11
CA SER A 378 49.26 4.94 16.37
C SER A 378 49.11 6.12 17.32
N ASP A 379 49.78 6.04 18.47
CA ASP A 379 50.09 7.18 19.32
C ASP A 379 50.91 8.19 18.52
N ALA A 380 50.45 9.43 18.47
CA ALA A 380 51.27 10.56 18.09
C ALA A 380 51.14 11.63 19.18
N GLU A 381 52.16 11.60 20.05
CA GLU A 381 52.56 12.76 20.84
C GLU A 381 53.16 13.84 19.93
N SER A 382 52.77 15.05 20.18
CA SER A 382 53.42 16.37 20.26
C SER A 382 52.55 17.47 19.72
#